data_6aacc774a13e615e822aaaafd408c71e
#
_entry.id   6aacc774a13e615e822aaaafd408c71e
#
_cell.length_a   1.000
_cell.length_b   1.000
_cell.length_c   1.000
_cell.angle_alpha   90.00
_cell.angle_beta   90.00
_cell.angle_gamma   90.00
#
_symmetry.space_group_name_H-M   'P 1'
#
loop_
_entity.id
_entity.type
_entity.pdbx_description
1 polymer ?
#
loop_
_entity_poly.entity_id
_entity_poly.type
_entity_poly.pdbx_seq_one_letter_code
_entity_poly.pdbx_strand_id
1 'polypeptide(L)'
;MTNWLKSKKLLLNNISFIDKKVLDVGCGDGWFSFWCVDYGCIADAIDPSEAQIKIAKSKNDKRVKFIVSGGENITSLNNKYNYIFFFNSLHHIPENLMEQTLLECKKSLCEDGLIFIIEPIAKGSFHDFVKNIDDETHVRNSAYKAIKNCEKINLYENKETLYKEVKSFKDKDECINFLMSVDKKRSNYINSNKFFLYEEFDRLSLFNEDR
;
A
#
# COMPACT_ATOMS: atom_id res chain seq x y z
N MET A 1 13.60 -9.01 5.44
CA MET A 1 12.30 -8.55 4.84
C MET A 1 11.65 -7.54 5.79
N THR A 2 11.17 -6.41 5.27
CA THR A 2 10.42 -5.48 6.12
C THR A 2 9.08 -6.08 6.52
N ASN A 3 8.69 -5.93 7.78
CA ASN A 3 7.42 -6.41 8.32
C ASN A 3 6.47 -5.25 8.70
N TRP A 4 6.77 -4.04 8.22
CA TRP A 4 5.98 -2.84 8.45
C TRP A 4 5.76 -2.51 9.93
N LEU A 5 6.76 -2.77 10.77
CA LEU A 5 6.65 -2.63 12.23
C LEU A 5 6.27 -1.23 12.66
N LYS A 6 6.89 -0.22 12.06
CA LYS A 6 6.66 1.18 12.44
C LYS A 6 5.29 1.66 11.97
N SER A 7 4.90 1.32 10.73
CA SER A 7 3.56 1.60 10.20
C SER A 7 2.47 0.98 11.07
N LYS A 8 2.59 -0.30 11.38
CA LYS A 8 1.64 -1.03 12.26
C LYS A 8 1.55 -0.41 13.64
N LYS A 9 2.70 -0.06 14.26
CA LYS A 9 2.73 0.59 15.57
C LYS A 9 2.07 1.96 15.55
N LEU A 10 2.28 2.75 14.50
CA LEU A 10 1.65 4.04 14.35
C LEU A 10 0.12 3.92 14.25
N LEU A 11 -0.40 2.95 13.48
CA LEU A 11 -1.83 2.68 13.41
C LEU A 11 -2.39 2.28 14.77
N LEU A 12 -1.81 1.29 15.45
CA LEU A 12 -2.28 0.80 16.76
C LEU A 12 -2.27 1.88 17.84
N ASN A 13 -1.33 2.82 17.79
CA ASN A 13 -1.25 3.90 18.76
C ASN A 13 -2.29 5.02 18.52
N ASN A 14 -2.89 5.11 17.34
CA ASN A 14 -3.77 6.21 16.98
C ASN A 14 -5.23 5.82 16.78
N ILE A 15 -5.54 4.53 16.55
CA ILE A 15 -6.91 4.07 16.29
C ILE A 15 -7.21 2.72 16.96
N SER A 16 -8.49 2.49 17.24
CA SER A 16 -9.00 1.18 17.64
C SER A 16 -9.59 0.47 16.43
N PHE A 17 -9.24 -0.80 16.26
CA PHE A 17 -9.79 -1.66 15.20
C PHE A 17 -11.02 -2.43 15.64
N ILE A 18 -11.25 -2.60 16.97
CA ILE A 18 -12.32 -3.43 17.52
C ILE A 18 -13.68 -2.96 17.01
N ASP A 19 -14.44 -3.88 16.42
CA ASP A 19 -15.79 -3.68 15.87
C ASP A 19 -15.89 -2.59 14.78
N LYS A 20 -14.73 -2.18 14.20
CA LYS A 20 -14.71 -1.23 13.10
C LYS A 20 -14.87 -1.94 11.75
N LYS A 21 -15.69 -1.37 10.88
CA LYS A 21 -15.77 -1.78 9.48
C LYS A 21 -14.71 -1.05 8.68
N VAL A 22 -13.83 -1.80 8.04
CA VAL A 22 -12.71 -1.24 7.27
C VAL A 22 -12.77 -1.66 5.81
N LEU A 23 -12.22 -0.81 4.94
CA LEU A 23 -11.96 -1.11 3.55
C LEU A 23 -10.46 -1.02 3.27
N ASP A 24 -9.89 -2.07 2.72
CA ASP A 24 -8.51 -2.10 2.22
C ASP A 24 -8.52 -1.94 0.69
N VAL A 25 -8.00 -0.82 0.19
CA VAL A 25 -8.01 -0.45 -1.23
C VAL A 25 -6.65 -0.76 -1.87
N GLY A 26 -6.64 -1.64 -2.86
CA GLY A 26 -5.42 -2.19 -3.43
C GLY A 26 -4.79 -3.23 -2.49
N CYS A 27 -5.63 -4.17 -2.03
CA CYS A 27 -5.25 -5.11 -0.98
C CYS A 27 -4.20 -6.16 -1.39
N GLY A 28 -3.93 -6.31 -2.69
CA GLY A 28 -3.01 -7.31 -3.20
C GLY A 28 -3.39 -8.73 -2.72
N ASP A 29 -2.42 -9.43 -2.13
CA ASP A 29 -2.60 -10.77 -1.57
C ASP A 29 -3.33 -10.80 -0.20
N GLY A 30 -3.81 -9.64 0.27
CA GLY A 30 -4.63 -9.49 1.47
C GLY A 30 -3.87 -9.45 2.80
N TRP A 31 -2.53 -9.36 2.80
CA TRP A 31 -1.75 -9.42 4.04
C TRP A 31 -2.17 -8.35 5.07
N PHE A 32 -2.45 -7.12 4.62
CA PHE A 32 -2.87 -6.04 5.50
C PHE A 32 -4.31 -6.22 5.98
N SER A 33 -5.20 -6.66 5.10
CA SER A 33 -6.58 -7.01 5.47
C SER A 33 -6.64 -8.08 6.55
N PHE A 34 -5.83 -9.15 6.47
CA PHE A 34 -5.74 -10.18 7.51
C PHE A 34 -5.20 -9.60 8.81
N TRP A 35 -4.17 -8.76 8.73
CA TRP A 35 -3.67 -8.08 9.91
C TRP A 35 -4.75 -7.23 10.58
N CYS A 36 -5.57 -6.48 9.84
CA CYS A 36 -6.67 -5.69 10.39
C CYS A 36 -7.69 -6.57 11.16
N VAL A 37 -8.12 -7.69 10.58
CA VAL A 37 -9.11 -8.56 11.24
C VAL A 37 -8.54 -9.30 12.46
N ASP A 38 -7.23 -9.51 12.52
CA ASP A 38 -6.56 -10.02 13.72
C ASP A 38 -6.63 -9.03 14.89
N TYR A 39 -6.86 -7.75 14.62
CA TYR A 39 -7.10 -6.71 15.62
C TYR A 39 -8.59 -6.39 15.84
N GLY A 40 -9.50 -7.25 15.35
CA GLY A 40 -10.91 -7.23 15.70
C GLY A 40 -11.80 -6.40 14.78
N CYS A 41 -11.35 -5.99 13.60
CA CYS A 41 -12.22 -5.32 12.64
C CYS A 41 -12.98 -6.31 11.73
N ILE A 42 -13.97 -5.79 11.01
CA ILE A 42 -14.65 -6.44 9.89
C ILE A 42 -14.09 -5.80 8.61
N ALA A 43 -13.54 -6.59 7.70
CA ALA A 43 -12.85 -6.06 6.53
C ALA A 43 -13.51 -6.45 5.20
N ASP A 44 -13.75 -5.44 4.37
CA ASP A 44 -13.85 -5.61 2.93
C ASP A 44 -12.49 -5.23 2.31
N ALA A 45 -12.08 -5.90 1.24
CA ALA A 45 -10.80 -5.68 0.58
C ALA A 45 -10.98 -5.73 -0.94
N ILE A 46 -10.47 -4.72 -1.63
CA ILE A 46 -10.58 -4.61 -3.09
C ILE A 46 -9.22 -4.52 -3.75
N ASP A 47 -9.13 -5.15 -4.92
CA ASP A 47 -7.98 -5.03 -5.82
C ASP A 47 -8.47 -5.22 -7.27
N PRO A 48 -8.00 -4.45 -8.26
CA PRO A 48 -8.38 -4.65 -9.65
C PRO A 48 -7.82 -5.95 -10.25
N SER A 49 -6.80 -6.55 -9.64
CA SER A 49 -6.17 -7.77 -10.10
C SER A 49 -6.91 -9.02 -9.62
N GLU A 50 -7.60 -9.71 -10.54
CA GLU A 50 -8.21 -11.01 -10.24
C GLU A 50 -7.19 -12.03 -9.71
N ALA A 51 -5.94 -11.97 -10.19
CA ALA A 51 -4.87 -12.86 -9.75
C ALA A 51 -4.54 -12.64 -8.28
N GLN A 52 -4.42 -11.39 -7.84
CA GLN A 52 -4.18 -11.05 -6.43
C GLN A 52 -5.36 -11.48 -5.55
N ILE A 53 -6.57 -11.16 -5.94
CA ILE A 53 -7.78 -11.59 -5.21
C ILE A 53 -7.87 -13.12 -5.11
N LYS A 54 -7.49 -13.85 -6.16
CA LYS A 54 -7.42 -15.32 -6.11
C LYS A 54 -6.42 -15.81 -5.06
N ILE A 55 -5.24 -15.19 -5.00
CA ILE A 55 -4.22 -15.50 -3.98
C ILE A 55 -4.75 -15.17 -2.59
N ALA A 56 -5.34 -14.00 -2.39
CA ALA A 56 -5.92 -13.61 -1.11
C ALA A 56 -6.98 -14.62 -0.63
N LYS A 57 -7.92 -14.98 -1.51
CA LYS A 57 -8.97 -15.97 -1.23
C LYS A 57 -8.43 -17.38 -0.95
N SER A 58 -7.29 -17.77 -1.54
CA SER A 58 -6.69 -19.09 -1.32
C SER A 58 -6.20 -19.30 0.12
N LYS A 59 -5.99 -18.25 0.89
CA LYS A 59 -5.65 -18.28 2.32
C LYS A 59 -6.84 -18.73 3.20
N ASN A 60 -8.04 -18.82 2.61
CA ASN A 60 -9.28 -19.38 3.19
C ASN A 60 -9.73 -18.73 4.52
N ASP A 61 -9.42 -17.47 4.74
CA ASP A 61 -9.90 -16.71 5.88
C ASP A 61 -11.21 -15.98 5.50
N LYS A 62 -12.31 -16.40 6.13
CA LYS A 62 -13.67 -15.89 5.87
C LYS A 62 -13.96 -14.54 6.56
N ARG A 63 -13.07 -14.06 7.42
CA ARG A 63 -13.24 -12.79 8.12
C ARG A 63 -13.07 -11.57 7.19
N VAL A 64 -12.43 -11.77 6.02
CA VAL A 64 -12.23 -10.72 5.01
C VAL A 64 -13.05 -11.04 3.76
N LYS A 65 -13.81 -10.06 3.28
CA LYS A 65 -14.53 -10.15 2.00
C LYS A 65 -13.66 -9.55 0.89
N PHE A 66 -13.07 -10.42 0.06
CA PHE A 66 -12.25 -10.02 -1.10
C PHE A 66 -13.09 -9.84 -2.36
N ILE A 67 -12.93 -8.70 -3.05
CA ILE A 67 -13.73 -8.30 -4.21
C ILE A 67 -12.78 -7.78 -5.30
N VAL A 68 -12.99 -8.21 -6.55
CA VAL A 68 -12.30 -7.62 -7.71
C VAL A 68 -12.97 -6.29 -8.02
N SER A 69 -12.27 -5.18 -7.76
CA SER A 69 -12.76 -3.82 -8.02
C SER A 69 -11.61 -2.82 -8.00
N GLY A 70 -11.69 -1.79 -8.81
CA GLY A 70 -10.86 -0.60 -8.69
C GLY A 70 -11.38 0.37 -7.62
N GLY A 71 -10.52 1.27 -7.18
CA GLY A 71 -10.86 2.28 -6.16
C GLY A 71 -11.89 3.31 -6.65
N GLU A 72 -11.99 3.53 -7.96
CA GLU A 72 -12.98 4.40 -8.59
C GLU A 72 -14.43 3.87 -8.50
N ASN A 73 -14.64 2.65 -8.02
CA ASN A 73 -15.94 1.98 -7.92
C ASN A 73 -16.36 1.66 -6.48
N ILE A 74 -15.74 2.26 -5.46
CA ILE A 74 -15.98 1.92 -4.03
C ILE A 74 -17.44 2.06 -3.63
N THR A 75 -18.17 3.07 -4.13
CA THR A 75 -19.58 3.27 -3.79
C THR A 75 -20.48 2.13 -4.26
N SER A 76 -20.07 1.37 -5.30
CA SER A 76 -20.83 0.20 -5.76
C SER A 76 -20.86 -0.94 -4.75
N LEU A 77 -19.98 -0.93 -3.76
CA LEU A 77 -19.99 -1.92 -2.66
C LEU A 77 -21.18 -1.75 -1.72
N ASN A 78 -21.90 -0.61 -1.80
CA ASN A 78 -23.06 -0.27 -0.99
C ASN A 78 -22.82 -0.40 0.53
N ASN A 79 -21.61 -0.04 0.97
CA ASN A 79 -21.18 -0.11 2.36
C ASN A 79 -20.68 1.25 2.85
N LYS A 80 -20.73 1.43 4.17
CA LYS A 80 -20.07 2.52 4.87
C LYS A 80 -18.95 1.98 5.76
N TYR A 81 -17.85 2.72 5.82
CA TYR A 81 -16.64 2.29 6.52
C TYR A 81 -16.23 3.29 7.58
N ASN A 82 -15.78 2.77 8.73
CA ASN A 82 -15.15 3.59 9.76
C ASN A 82 -13.74 4.01 9.31
N TYR A 83 -13.02 3.09 8.64
CA TYR A 83 -11.70 3.37 8.10
C TYR A 83 -11.56 2.84 6.68
N ILE A 84 -10.92 3.63 5.83
CA ILE A 84 -10.51 3.23 4.49
C ILE A 84 -8.99 3.34 4.43
N PHE A 85 -8.33 2.28 4.02
CA PHE A 85 -6.87 2.21 3.98
C PHE A 85 -6.36 2.11 2.55
N PHE A 86 -5.29 2.86 2.28
CA PHE A 86 -4.38 2.65 1.18
C PHE A 86 -3.02 2.30 1.79
N PHE A 87 -2.57 1.07 1.63
CA PHE A 87 -1.27 0.65 2.11
C PHE A 87 -0.35 0.32 0.94
N ASN A 88 0.48 1.28 0.51
CA ASN A 88 1.28 1.24 -0.72
C ASN A 88 0.44 0.97 -1.98
N SER A 89 -0.68 1.60 -2.12
CA SER A 89 -1.61 1.28 -3.19
C SER A 89 -2.14 2.49 -3.96
N LEU A 90 -2.15 3.68 -3.36
CA LEU A 90 -2.67 4.87 -4.04
C LEU A 90 -1.82 5.23 -5.27
N HIS A 91 -0.48 5.11 -5.17
CA HIS A 91 0.42 5.41 -6.28
C HIS A 91 0.33 4.42 -7.46
N HIS A 92 -0.33 3.27 -7.28
CA HIS A 92 -0.63 2.34 -8.37
C HIS A 92 -1.94 2.64 -9.10
N ILE A 93 -2.77 3.55 -8.56
CA ILE A 93 -3.99 4.01 -9.24
C ILE A 93 -3.59 4.96 -10.37
N PRO A 94 -4.18 4.83 -11.57
CA PRO A 94 -3.95 5.80 -12.65
C PRO A 94 -4.19 7.24 -12.16
N GLU A 95 -3.29 8.17 -12.52
CA GLU A 95 -3.32 9.55 -12.00
C GLU A 95 -4.67 10.25 -12.19
N ASN A 96 -5.28 10.04 -13.36
CA ASN A 96 -6.58 10.59 -13.70
C ASN A 96 -7.74 10.00 -12.88
N LEU A 97 -7.51 8.91 -12.14
CA LEU A 97 -8.51 8.25 -11.28
C LEU A 97 -8.25 8.47 -9.78
N MET A 98 -7.10 9.02 -9.38
CA MET A 98 -6.77 9.22 -7.96
C MET A 98 -7.78 10.12 -7.25
N GLU A 99 -8.12 11.29 -7.84
CA GLU A 99 -9.11 12.21 -7.27
C GLU A 99 -10.50 11.56 -7.19
N GLN A 100 -10.93 10.89 -8.27
CA GLN A 100 -12.19 10.13 -8.29
C GLN A 100 -12.21 9.07 -7.18
N THR A 101 -11.12 8.32 -7.01
CA THR A 101 -11.00 7.30 -5.96
C THR A 101 -11.15 7.92 -4.56
N LEU A 102 -10.47 9.03 -4.28
CA LEU A 102 -10.61 9.73 -3.00
C LEU A 102 -12.03 10.26 -2.78
N LEU A 103 -12.72 10.72 -3.84
CA LEU A 103 -14.13 11.11 -3.78
C LEU A 103 -15.05 9.92 -3.47
N GLU A 104 -14.79 8.76 -4.06
CA GLU A 104 -15.52 7.51 -3.76
C GLU A 104 -15.30 7.08 -2.29
N CYS A 105 -14.06 7.18 -1.80
CA CYS A 105 -13.76 6.97 -0.39
C CYS A 105 -14.60 7.88 0.51
N LYS A 106 -14.59 9.20 0.24
CA LYS A 106 -15.38 10.17 1.00
C LYS A 106 -16.86 9.78 1.06
N LYS A 107 -17.45 9.42 -0.08
CA LYS A 107 -18.86 9.00 -0.15
C LYS A 107 -19.13 7.71 0.63
N SER A 108 -18.12 6.87 0.83
CA SER A 108 -18.23 5.57 1.52
C SER A 108 -17.80 5.59 2.98
N LEU A 109 -17.37 6.73 3.51
CA LEU A 109 -17.10 6.89 4.95
C LEU A 109 -18.40 6.97 5.77
N CYS A 110 -18.34 6.46 7.01
CA CYS A 110 -19.25 6.84 8.08
C CYS A 110 -19.04 8.32 8.45
N GLU A 111 -19.92 8.89 9.30
CA GLU A 111 -19.89 10.30 9.70
C GLU A 111 -18.52 10.71 10.29
N ASP A 112 -17.95 9.91 11.20
CA ASP A 112 -16.62 10.14 11.79
C ASP A 112 -15.55 9.24 11.16
N GLY A 113 -15.73 8.81 9.92
CA GLY A 113 -14.83 7.90 9.24
C GLY A 113 -13.53 8.59 8.81
N LEU A 114 -12.44 7.83 8.75
CA LEU A 114 -11.11 8.31 8.36
C LEU A 114 -10.54 7.52 7.19
N ILE A 115 -9.78 8.22 6.36
CA ILE A 115 -8.95 7.60 5.32
C ILE A 115 -7.51 7.62 5.81
N PHE A 116 -6.87 6.46 5.79
CA PHE A 116 -5.45 6.28 6.10
C PHE A 116 -4.69 5.94 4.82
N ILE A 117 -3.73 6.77 4.47
CA ILE A 117 -2.91 6.59 3.29
C ILE A 117 -1.46 6.43 3.77
N ILE A 118 -0.92 5.22 3.63
CA ILE A 118 0.45 4.86 3.99
C ILE A 118 1.20 4.63 2.69
N GLU A 119 1.98 5.62 2.29
CA GLU A 119 2.67 5.63 0.99
C GLU A 119 4.17 5.85 1.14
N PRO A 120 4.99 5.24 0.29
CA PRO A 120 6.40 5.55 0.22
C PRO A 120 6.61 6.92 -0.46
N ILE A 121 7.51 7.70 0.10
CA ILE A 121 8.01 8.91 -0.55
C ILE A 121 9.13 8.51 -1.52
N ALA A 122 9.26 9.24 -2.64
CA ALA A 122 10.33 9.01 -3.63
C ALA A 122 11.70 9.49 -3.10
N LYS A 123 12.12 8.96 -1.95
CA LYS A 123 13.38 9.27 -1.24
C LYS A 123 13.88 8.06 -0.47
N GLY A 124 15.16 8.10 -0.12
CA GLY A 124 15.80 7.09 0.72
C GLY A 124 16.58 6.05 -0.07
N SER A 125 17.51 5.37 0.60
CA SER A 125 18.46 4.46 -0.05
C SER A 125 17.79 3.28 -0.76
N PHE A 126 16.64 2.81 -0.26
CA PHE A 126 15.89 1.76 -0.93
C PHE A 126 15.25 2.27 -2.23
N HIS A 127 14.68 3.48 -2.23
CA HIS A 127 14.17 4.11 -3.44
C HIS A 127 15.29 4.30 -4.47
N ASP A 128 16.44 4.83 -4.03
CA ASP A 128 17.59 5.07 -4.90
C ASP A 128 18.15 3.77 -5.50
N PHE A 129 18.09 2.68 -4.79
CA PHE A 129 18.45 1.35 -5.27
C PHE A 129 17.44 0.82 -6.31
N VAL A 130 16.13 0.92 -6.00
CA VAL A 130 15.06 0.32 -6.83
C VAL A 130 14.76 1.13 -8.08
N LYS A 131 14.95 2.46 -8.08
CA LYS A 131 14.59 3.31 -9.22
C LYS A 131 15.28 2.95 -10.53
N ASN A 132 16.46 2.30 -10.49
CA ASN A 132 17.15 1.80 -11.68
C ASN A 132 16.48 0.54 -12.27
N ILE A 133 15.64 -0.14 -11.48
CA ILE A 133 14.90 -1.35 -11.85
C ILE A 133 13.49 -0.98 -12.29
N ASP A 134 12.87 -0.10 -11.50
CA ASP A 134 11.49 0.35 -11.65
C ASP A 134 11.34 1.73 -11.00
N ASP A 135 11.36 2.77 -11.84
CA ASP A 135 11.29 4.16 -11.36
C ASP A 135 9.85 4.57 -11.07
N GLU A 136 9.45 4.45 -9.82
CA GLU A 136 8.16 4.90 -9.32
C GLU A 136 8.15 6.37 -8.86
N THR A 137 9.21 7.16 -9.12
CA THR A 137 9.32 8.57 -8.68
C THR A 137 8.11 9.39 -9.09
N HIS A 138 7.69 9.27 -10.35
CA HIS A 138 6.56 10.05 -10.88
C HIS A 138 5.25 9.67 -10.19
N VAL A 139 4.89 8.40 -10.14
CA VAL A 139 3.60 7.95 -9.59
C VAL A 139 3.49 8.20 -8.08
N ARG A 140 4.59 8.07 -7.32
CA ARG A 140 4.65 8.41 -5.91
C ARG A 140 4.44 9.90 -5.66
N ASN A 141 5.06 10.77 -6.48
CA ASN A 141 4.85 12.21 -6.41
C ASN A 141 3.42 12.60 -6.80
N SER A 142 2.83 11.93 -7.79
CA SER A 142 1.44 12.17 -8.20
C SER A 142 0.46 11.77 -7.10
N ALA A 143 0.67 10.63 -6.44
CA ALA A 143 -0.14 10.22 -5.28
C ALA A 143 -0.04 11.25 -4.14
N TYR A 144 1.17 11.68 -3.79
CA TYR A 144 1.37 12.71 -2.77
C TYR A 144 0.67 14.02 -3.13
N LYS A 145 0.77 14.45 -4.39
CA LYS A 145 0.06 15.64 -4.88
C LYS A 145 -1.46 15.48 -4.82
N ALA A 146 -2.00 14.29 -5.12
CA ALA A 146 -3.44 14.02 -5.02
C ALA A 146 -3.91 14.13 -3.57
N ILE A 147 -3.14 13.62 -2.60
CA ILE A 147 -3.42 13.76 -1.17
C ILE A 147 -3.44 15.25 -0.76
N LYS A 148 -2.41 16.03 -1.14
CA LYS A 148 -2.34 17.46 -0.79
C LYS A 148 -3.42 18.31 -1.46
N ASN A 149 -4.00 17.86 -2.55
CA ASN A 149 -5.10 18.54 -3.24
C ASN A 149 -6.51 18.09 -2.78
N CYS A 150 -6.62 17.19 -1.81
CA CYS A 150 -7.90 16.59 -1.41
C CYS A 150 -8.92 17.60 -0.85
N GLU A 151 -8.49 18.79 -0.43
CA GLU A 151 -9.39 19.87 -0.02
C GLU A 151 -10.36 20.30 -1.15
N LYS A 152 -9.96 20.16 -2.42
CA LYS A 152 -10.82 20.47 -3.57
C LYS A 152 -12.10 19.61 -3.62
N ILE A 153 -12.05 18.43 -3.03
CA ILE A 153 -13.17 17.52 -2.90
C ILE A 153 -13.76 17.50 -1.48
N ASN A 154 -13.43 18.52 -0.66
CA ASN A 154 -13.84 18.66 0.75
C ASN A 154 -13.45 17.43 1.59
N LEU A 155 -12.25 16.89 1.38
CA LEU A 155 -11.51 16.05 2.30
C LEU A 155 -10.39 16.89 2.91
N TYR A 156 -10.17 16.76 4.21
CA TYR A 156 -9.18 17.56 4.90
C TYR A 156 -8.14 16.67 5.56
N GLU A 157 -6.87 17.03 5.39
CA GLU A 157 -5.78 16.35 6.06
C GLU A 157 -5.85 16.61 7.57
N ASN A 158 -6.08 15.55 8.34
CA ASN A 158 -6.09 15.64 9.79
C ASN A 158 -4.66 15.62 10.35
N LYS A 159 -3.81 14.76 9.82
CA LYS A 159 -2.42 14.59 10.29
C LYS A 159 -1.55 13.96 9.23
N GLU A 160 -0.36 14.51 9.05
CA GLU A 160 0.73 13.86 8.33
C GLU A 160 1.81 13.40 9.32
N THR A 161 2.37 12.24 9.08
CA THR A 161 3.49 11.71 9.87
C THR A 161 4.55 11.14 8.94
N LEU A 162 5.73 11.77 8.92
CA LEU A 162 6.87 11.28 8.17
C LEU A 162 7.73 10.36 9.06
N TYR A 163 8.11 9.22 8.53
CA TYR A 163 8.96 8.25 9.25
C TYR A 163 9.78 7.40 8.28
N LYS A 164 10.76 6.68 8.81
CA LYS A 164 11.55 5.72 8.02
C LYS A 164 11.19 4.31 8.42
N GLU A 165 10.87 3.49 7.45
CA GLU A 165 10.77 2.04 7.60
C GLU A 165 12.10 1.42 7.17
N VAL A 166 12.66 0.53 7.99
CA VAL A 166 13.91 -0.13 7.66
C VAL A 166 13.61 -1.44 6.92
N LYS A 167 14.17 -1.57 5.73
CA LYS A 167 14.16 -2.82 4.98
C LYS A 167 15.50 -3.54 5.18
N SER A 168 15.45 -4.73 5.72
CA SER A 168 16.62 -5.60 5.90
C SER A 168 16.40 -6.92 5.18
N PHE A 169 17.44 -7.41 4.56
CA PHE A 169 17.48 -8.68 3.88
C PHE A 169 18.61 -9.52 4.44
N LYS A 170 18.40 -10.81 4.60
CA LYS A 170 19.41 -11.75 5.11
C LYS A 170 20.63 -11.79 4.19
N ASP A 171 20.36 -11.80 2.89
CA ASP A 171 21.37 -11.86 1.83
C ASP A 171 20.83 -11.22 0.54
N LYS A 172 21.69 -11.17 -0.47
CA LYS A 172 21.38 -10.61 -1.80
C LYS A 172 20.25 -11.34 -2.50
N ASP A 173 20.19 -12.65 -2.35
CA ASP A 173 19.20 -13.48 -3.03
C ASP A 173 17.80 -13.22 -2.41
N GLU A 174 17.70 -13.01 -1.09
CA GLU A 174 16.44 -12.62 -0.47
C GLU A 174 15.97 -11.26 -1.00
N CYS A 175 16.88 -10.28 -1.15
CA CYS A 175 16.55 -8.98 -1.73
C CYS A 175 16.04 -9.11 -3.17
N ILE A 176 16.76 -9.84 -4.01
CA ILE A 176 16.40 -10.08 -5.41
C ILE A 176 15.05 -10.79 -5.53
N ASN A 177 14.84 -11.84 -4.74
CA ASN A 177 13.56 -12.57 -4.74
C ASN A 177 12.40 -11.67 -4.28
N PHE A 178 12.62 -10.81 -3.29
CA PHE A 178 11.64 -9.82 -2.88
C PHE A 178 11.29 -8.87 -4.04
N LEU A 179 12.29 -8.29 -4.71
CA LEU A 179 12.07 -7.37 -5.82
C LEU A 179 11.31 -8.04 -6.97
N MET A 180 11.64 -9.30 -7.30
CA MET A 180 10.97 -10.09 -8.34
C MET A 180 9.51 -10.44 -7.97
N SER A 181 9.21 -10.58 -6.69
CA SER A 181 7.86 -10.91 -6.21
C SER A 181 6.87 -9.74 -6.29
N VAL A 182 7.37 -8.51 -6.36
CA VAL A 182 6.54 -7.29 -6.35
C VAL A 182 5.91 -7.05 -7.73
N ASP A 183 6.68 -7.14 -8.81
CA ASP A 183 6.19 -6.97 -10.17
C ASP A 183 6.95 -7.87 -11.15
N LYS A 184 6.20 -8.51 -12.06
CA LYS A 184 6.74 -9.34 -13.14
C LYS A 184 7.66 -8.58 -14.09
N LYS A 185 7.44 -7.28 -14.28
CA LYS A 185 8.29 -6.41 -15.12
C LYS A 185 9.70 -6.31 -14.55
N ARG A 186 9.84 -6.27 -13.23
CA ARG A 186 11.14 -6.24 -12.53
C ARG A 186 11.96 -7.48 -12.81
N SER A 187 11.32 -8.64 -12.99
CA SER A 187 12.02 -9.91 -13.25
C SER A 187 12.88 -9.86 -14.51
N ASN A 188 12.42 -9.24 -15.58
CA ASN A 188 13.18 -9.13 -16.82
C ASN A 188 14.45 -8.30 -16.65
N TYR A 189 14.33 -7.13 -16.00
CA TYR A 189 15.48 -6.28 -15.71
C TYR A 189 16.48 -6.98 -14.78
N ILE A 190 15.99 -7.56 -13.70
CA ILE A 190 16.80 -8.24 -12.69
C ILE A 190 17.58 -9.40 -13.31
N ASN A 191 16.94 -10.24 -14.11
CA ASN A 191 17.59 -11.37 -14.76
C ASN A 191 18.73 -10.93 -15.70
N SER A 192 18.57 -9.77 -16.36
CA SER A 192 19.60 -9.22 -17.26
C SER A 192 20.72 -8.46 -16.53
N ASN A 193 20.50 -8.03 -15.29
CA ASN A 193 21.40 -7.14 -14.55
C ASN A 193 21.77 -7.67 -13.16
N LYS A 194 21.63 -8.96 -12.91
CA LYS A 194 21.78 -9.56 -11.57
C LYS A 194 23.15 -9.24 -10.93
N PHE A 195 24.22 -9.26 -11.72
CA PHE A 195 25.57 -8.97 -11.23
C PHE A 195 25.68 -7.52 -10.72
N PHE A 196 25.22 -6.54 -11.50
CA PHE A 196 25.20 -5.13 -11.11
C PHE A 196 24.41 -4.92 -9.81
N LEU A 197 23.26 -5.56 -9.68
CA LEU A 197 22.42 -5.45 -8.46
C LEU A 197 23.13 -6.04 -7.23
N TYR A 198 23.94 -7.06 -7.39
CA TYR A 198 24.75 -7.60 -6.30
C TYR A 198 25.83 -6.64 -5.85
N GLU A 199 26.51 -5.94 -6.76
CA GLU A 199 27.49 -4.91 -6.41
C GLU A 199 26.84 -3.72 -5.70
N GLU A 200 25.68 -3.26 -6.17
CA GLU A 200 24.91 -2.20 -5.52
C GLU A 200 24.45 -2.63 -4.11
N PHE A 201 24.00 -3.85 -3.94
CA PHE A 201 23.60 -4.38 -2.63
C PHE A 201 24.76 -4.41 -1.64
N ASP A 202 25.97 -4.77 -2.07
CA ASP A 202 27.16 -4.80 -1.19
C ASP A 202 27.58 -3.42 -0.69
N ARG A 203 27.21 -2.36 -1.42
CA ARG A 203 27.48 -0.96 -1.01
C ARG A 203 26.51 -0.45 0.04
N LEU A 204 25.38 -1.13 0.25
CA LEU A 204 24.28 -0.73 1.13
C LEU A 204 24.11 -1.74 2.26
N SER A 205 24.50 -1.40 3.46
CA SER A 205 24.33 -2.29 4.64
C SER A 205 22.89 -2.36 5.12
N LEU A 206 22.11 -1.27 4.97
CA LEU A 206 20.71 -1.17 5.34
C LEU A 206 19.98 -0.25 4.36
N PHE A 207 18.79 -0.66 3.96
CA PHE A 207 17.90 0.16 3.14
C PHE A 207 16.90 0.92 4.01
N ASN A 208 16.80 2.22 3.80
CA ASN A 208 15.78 3.06 4.40
C ASN A 208 14.79 3.49 3.31
N GLU A 209 13.50 3.38 3.62
CA GLU A 209 12.42 3.89 2.81
C GLU A 209 11.71 5.01 3.59
N ASP A 210 11.71 6.21 3.03
CA ASP A 210 11.00 7.36 3.60
C ASP A 210 9.49 7.23 3.31
N ARG A 211 8.65 7.52 4.30
CA ARG A 211 7.19 7.39 4.25
C ARG A 211 6.52 8.60 4.88
#